data_5d621f90304eedd60abef17bf77e3a60
#
_entry.id   5d621f90304eedd60abef17bf77e3a60
#
_cell.length_a   1.000
_cell.length_b   1.000
_cell.length_c   1.000
_cell.angle_alpha   90.00
_cell.angle_beta   90.00
_cell.angle_gamma   90.00
#
_symmetry.space_group_name_H-M   'P 1'
#
loop_
_entity.id
_entity.type
_entity.pdbx_description
1 polymer ?
#
loop_
_entity_poly.entity_id
_entity_poly.type
_entity_poly.pdbx_seq_one_letter_code
_entity_poly.pdbx_strand_id
1 'polypeptide(L)'
;MPAINRLIAAWRGRDTIPNRSGNAGQTAERVSVPGLFIQSGRNHPAIVFGRHDYAYDKEQQSKLSLIGVPVGDLLSRLDTNETQIQNAGVNLLTYIAPGTDHTALSDGTFYTEQVNGQRLVDWVTRLIERQPLHDVRCRKCRLG
;
A
#
# COMPACT_ATOMS: atom_id res chain seq x y z
N MET A 1 0.37 19.02 11.58
CA MET A 1 0.77 18.37 10.31
C MET A 1 1.20 16.95 10.63
N PRO A 2 0.66 15.92 9.95
CA PRO A 2 1.08 14.53 10.15
C PRO A 2 2.60 14.38 9.98
N ALA A 3 3.25 13.47 10.73
CA ALA A 3 4.69 13.31 10.72
C ALA A 3 5.28 13.03 9.33
N ILE A 4 4.57 12.21 8.53
CA ILE A 4 4.96 11.91 7.15
C ILE A 4 5.00 13.16 6.28
N ASN A 5 4.07 14.09 6.46
CA ASN A 5 4.03 15.33 5.68
C ASN A 5 5.20 16.27 6.04
N ARG A 6 5.64 16.27 7.30
CA ARG A 6 6.87 17.00 7.70
C ARG A 6 8.10 16.42 7.02
N LEU A 7 8.20 15.09 6.92
CA LEU A 7 9.28 14.40 6.23
C LEU A 7 9.29 14.71 4.73
N ILE A 8 8.14 14.61 4.09
CA ILE A 8 7.97 14.96 2.67
C ILE A 8 8.33 16.42 2.41
N ALA A 9 7.91 17.32 3.30
CA ALA A 9 8.27 18.75 3.20
C ALA A 9 9.76 18.98 3.36
N ALA A 10 10.40 18.33 4.37
CA ALA A 10 11.84 18.43 4.62
C ALA A 10 12.69 17.91 3.44
N TRP A 11 12.24 16.88 2.77
CA TRP A 11 12.90 16.32 1.58
C TRP A 11 12.48 16.99 0.28
N ARG A 12 11.66 18.04 0.34
CA ARG A 12 11.10 18.70 -0.84
C ARG A 12 10.41 17.73 -1.80
N GLY A 13 9.80 16.68 -1.26
CA GLY A 13 9.18 15.63 -2.05
C GLY A 13 8.11 16.13 -3.01
N ARG A 14 7.44 17.24 -2.69
CA ARG A 14 6.51 17.91 -3.60
C ARG A 14 7.17 18.39 -4.90
N ASP A 15 8.42 18.84 -4.83
CA ASP A 15 9.13 19.39 -6.00
C ASP A 15 9.52 18.30 -7.00
N THR A 16 9.46 17.03 -6.59
CA THR A 16 9.73 15.86 -7.45
C THR A 16 8.48 15.41 -8.23
N ILE A 17 7.30 15.94 -7.89
CA ILE A 17 6.06 15.61 -8.60
C ILE A 17 6.07 16.31 -9.96
N PRO A 18 5.90 15.56 -11.07
CA PRO A 18 5.90 16.14 -12.40
C PRO A 18 4.87 17.26 -12.54
N ASN A 19 5.27 18.38 -13.13
CA ASN A 19 4.39 19.50 -13.40
C ASN A 19 3.45 19.15 -14.59
N ARG A 20 2.36 18.48 -14.28
CA ARG A 20 1.28 18.13 -15.22
C ARG A 20 -0.03 18.71 -14.74
N SER A 21 -0.98 18.92 -15.63
CA SER A 21 -2.31 19.46 -15.29
C SER A 21 -3.01 18.64 -14.20
N GLY A 22 -2.90 17.32 -14.25
CA GLY A 22 -3.46 16.43 -13.21
C GLY A 22 -2.80 16.56 -11.82
N ASN A 23 -1.63 17.21 -11.74
CA ASN A 23 -0.91 17.47 -10.48
C ASN A 23 -1.06 18.94 -10.03
N ALA A 24 -1.81 19.75 -10.75
CA ALA A 24 -2.03 21.14 -10.40
C ALA A 24 -2.69 21.26 -9.02
N GLY A 25 -2.16 22.16 -8.19
CA GLY A 25 -2.67 22.37 -6.83
C GLY A 25 -2.34 21.29 -5.81
N GLN A 26 -1.44 20.36 -6.09
CA GLN A 26 -0.94 19.41 -5.10
C GLN A 26 -0.21 20.13 -3.96
N THR A 27 -0.63 19.82 -2.74
CA THR A 27 0.01 20.33 -1.51
C THR A 27 0.79 19.20 -0.83
N ALA A 28 1.71 19.55 0.07
CA ALA A 28 2.46 18.56 0.85
C ALA A 28 1.53 17.62 1.65
N GLU A 29 0.38 18.12 2.08
CA GLU A 29 -0.61 17.34 2.83
C GLU A 29 -1.29 16.25 1.98
N ARG A 30 -1.33 16.43 0.66
CA ARG A 30 -1.87 15.47 -0.30
C ARG A 30 -0.84 14.46 -0.78
N VAL A 31 0.44 14.72 -0.54
CA VAL A 31 1.52 13.78 -0.85
C VAL A 31 1.62 12.76 0.29
N SER A 32 0.79 11.75 0.24
CA SER A 32 0.75 10.61 1.15
C SER A 32 0.71 9.33 0.34
N VAL A 33 0.95 8.18 0.95
CA VAL A 33 0.85 6.90 0.23
C VAL A 33 -0.53 6.75 -0.44
N PRO A 34 -1.67 6.90 0.27
CA PRO A 34 -2.97 6.89 -0.39
C PRO A 34 -3.12 7.97 -1.45
N GLY A 35 -2.62 9.18 -1.18
CA GLY A 35 -2.68 10.29 -2.13
C GLY A 35 -1.98 10.01 -3.44
N LEU A 36 -0.84 9.32 -3.42
CA LEU A 36 -0.11 8.91 -4.63
C LEU A 36 -0.91 7.89 -5.46
N PHE A 37 -1.52 6.89 -4.82
CA PHE A 37 -2.40 5.94 -5.51
C PHE A 37 -3.60 6.66 -6.13
N ILE A 38 -4.26 7.54 -5.38
CA ILE A 38 -5.43 8.30 -5.83
C ILE A 38 -5.07 9.17 -7.03
N GLN A 39 -3.94 9.88 -6.95
CA GLN A 39 -3.47 10.73 -8.05
C GLN A 39 -3.15 9.91 -9.30
N SER A 40 -2.44 8.79 -9.12
CA SER A 40 -2.10 7.91 -10.23
C SER A 40 -3.34 7.28 -10.89
N GLY A 41 -4.29 6.82 -10.09
CA GLY A 41 -5.55 6.24 -10.59
C GLY A 41 -6.42 7.26 -11.31
N ARG A 42 -6.48 8.51 -10.83
CA ARG A 42 -7.21 9.58 -11.53
C ARG A 42 -6.59 9.94 -12.87
N ASN A 43 -5.26 9.94 -12.96
CA ASN A 43 -4.56 10.22 -14.23
C ASN A 43 -4.66 9.03 -15.20
N HIS A 44 -4.82 7.81 -14.69
CA HIS A 44 -4.83 6.58 -15.47
C HIS A 44 -5.92 5.61 -14.95
N PRO A 45 -7.21 5.90 -15.18
CA PRO A 45 -8.32 5.15 -14.57
C PRO A 45 -8.42 3.68 -15.02
N ALA A 46 -7.75 3.32 -16.10
CA ALA A 46 -7.67 1.92 -16.57
C ALA A 46 -6.62 1.07 -15.85
N ILE A 47 -5.77 1.68 -15.00
CA ILE A 47 -4.77 0.93 -14.23
C ILE A 47 -5.45 0.24 -13.06
N VAL A 48 -5.11 -1.04 -12.87
CA VAL A 48 -5.40 -1.81 -11.67
C VAL A 48 -4.12 -1.87 -10.84
N PHE A 49 -4.19 -1.44 -9.60
CA PHE A 49 -3.09 -1.52 -8.66
C PHE A 49 -3.20 -2.81 -7.84
N GLY A 50 -2.10 -3.52 -7.70
CA GLY A 50 -1.95 -4.60 -6.72
C GLY A 50 -1.05 -4.18 -5.58
N ARG A 51 -1.46 -4.40 -4.35
CA ARG A 51 -0.66 -4.13 -3.15
C ARG A 51 -0.55 -5.39 -2.30
N HIS A 52 0.68 -5.74 -1.93
CA HIS A 52 0.97 -6.79 -0.96
C HIS A 52 1.54 -6.16 0.31
N ASP A 53 1.04 -6.56 1.47
CA ASP A 53 1.53 -6.15 2.78
C ASP A 53 1.50 -7.33 3.75
N TYR A 54 2.45 -7.35 4.70
CA TYR A 54 2.35 -8.16 5.91
C TYR A 54 1.60 -7.40 7.00
N ALA A 55 0.65 -8.06 7.64
CA ALA A 55 -0.26 -7.43 8.60
C ALA A 55 0.45 -6.75 9.79
N TYR A 56 1.63 -7.24 10.16
CA TYR A 56 2.43 -6.76 11.29
C TYR A 56 3.89 -6.51 10.92
N ASP A 57 4.16 -6.06 9.69
CA ASP A 57 5.48 -5.73 9.17
C ASP A 57 6.31 -4.89 10.16
N LYS A 58 7.39 -5.49 10.68
CA LYS A 58 8.26 -4.88 11.68
C LYS A 58 9.05 -3.69 11.14
N GLU A 59 9.44 -3.74 9.89
CA GLU A 59 10.18 -2.65 9.25
C GLU A 59 9.30 -1.41 9.07
N GLN A 60 8.07 -1.58 8.61
CA GLN A 60 7.11 -0.49 8.52
C GLN A 60 6.84 0.11 9.90
N GLN A 61 6.61 -0.75 10.91
CA GLN A 61 6.37 -0.30 12.28
C GLN A 61 7.58 0.47 12.83
N SER A 62 8.78 -0.03 12.63
CA SER A 62 10.02 0.65 13.05
C SER A 62 10.17 2.03 12.40
N LYS A 63 9.98 2.11 11.09
CA LYS A 63 10.08 3.38 10.34
C LYS A 63 9.02 4.40 10.78
N LEU A 64 7.78 3.95 11.02
CA LEU A 64 6.72 4.80 11.55
C LEU A 64 7.09 5.35 12.93
N SER A 65 7.64 4.50 13.81
CA SER A 65 8.12 4.91 15.14
C SER A 65 9.21 5.95 15.06
N LEU A 66 10.20 5.77 14.18
CA LEU A 66 11.31 6.71 13.99
C LEU A 66 10.84 8.12 13.60
N ILE A 67 9.75 8.24 12.88
CA ILE A 67 9.19 9.54 12.48
C ILE A 67 8.10 10.05 13.45
N GLY A 68 7.99 9.42 14.63
CA GLY A 68 7.07 9.84 15.69
C GLY A 68 5.59 9.55 15.36
N VAL A 69 5.31 8.60 14.48
CA VAL A 69 3.96 8.12 14.24
C VAL A 69 3.67 6.98 15.21
N PRO A 70 2.62 7.09 16.05
CA PRO A 70 2.26 6.00 16.96
C PRO A 70 2.05 4.71 16.19
N VAL A 71 2.79 3.67 16.56
CA VAL A 71 2.65 2.32 15.97
C VAL A 71 1.57 1.59 16.77
N GLY A 72 0.32 1.98 16.57
CA GLY A 72 -0.80 1.29 17.20
C GLY A 72 -1.09 -0.03 16.50
N ASP A 73 -1.95 0.02 15.53
CA ASP A 73 -2.34 -1.12 14.71
C ASP A 73 -2.00 -0.85 13.24
N LEU A 74 -0.89 -1.44 12.77
CA LEU A 74 -0.48 -1.32 11.36
C LEU A 74 -1.59 -1.82 10.43
N LEU A 75 -2.23 -2.93 10.78
CA LEU A 75 -3.30 -3.53 9.97
C LEU A 75 -4.48 -2.56 9.82
N SER A 76 -4.90 -1.89 10.90
CA SER A 76 -5.95 -0.87 10.84
C SER A 76 -5.57 0.33 9.94
N ARG A 77 -4.28 0.67 9.90
CA ARG A 77 -3.78 1.72 8.99
C ARG A 77 -3.79 1.28 7.53
N LEU A 78 -3.41 0.03 7.26
CA LEU A 78 -3.50 -0.55 5.93
C LEU A 78 -4.94 -0.54 5.43
N ASP A 79 -5.90 -0.92 6.28
CA ASP A 79 -7.35 -0.89 5.99
C ASP A 79 -7.86 0.53 5.72
N THR A 80 -7.46 1.48 6.55
CA THR A 80 -7.84 2.88 6.37
C THR A 80 -7.33 3.41 5.04
N ASN A 81 -6.07 3.12 4.70
CA ASN A 81 -5.47 3.53 3.43
C ASN A 81 -6.16 2.88 2.23
N GLU A 82 -6.46 1.59 2.31
CA GLU A 82 -7.18 0.85 1.28
C GLU A 82 -8.57 1.46 1.03
N THR A 83 -9.34 1.61 2.11
CA THR A 83 -10.67 2.22 2.06
C THR A 83 -10.63 3.63 1.43
N GLN A 84 -9.64 4.44 1.80
CA GLN A 84 -9.49 5.79 1.25
C GLN A 84 -9.20 5.77 -0.25
N ILE A 85 -8.36 4.85 -0.72
CA ILE A 85 -7.99 4.72 -2.13
C ILE A 85 -9.18 4.21 -2.95
N GLN A 86 -9.84 3.15 -2.49
CA GLN A 86 -10.99 2.55 -3.17
C GLN A 86 -12.19 3.51 -3.21
N ASN A 87 -12.49 4.23 -2.12
CA ASN A 87 -13.54 5.26 -2.09
C ASN A 87 -13.28 6.43 -3.03
N ALA A 88 -12.02 6.67 -3.41
CA ALA A 88 -11.67 7.66 -4.43
C ALA A 88 -11.86 7.16 -5.87
N GLY A 89 -12.39 5.95 -6.06
CA GLY A 89 -12.66 5.33 -7.36
C GLY A 89 -11.44 4.69 -8.02
N VAL A 90 -10.39 4.44 -7.25
CA VAL A 90 -9.17 3.79 -7.76
C VAL A 90 -9.31 2.27 -7.67
N ASN A 91 -8.95 1.60 -8.73
CA ASN A 91 -8.95 0.14 -8.83
C ASN A 91 -7.74 -0.41 -8.06
N LEU A 92 -7.90 -0.64 -6.76
CA LEU A 92 -6.89 -1.23 -5.89
C LEU A 92 -7.35 -2.61 -5.43
N LEU A 93 -6.50 -3.61 -5.64
CA LEU A 93 -6.62 -4.95 -5.06
C LEU A 93 -5.49 -5.16 -4.06
N THR A 94 -5.80 -5.84 -2.95
CA THR A 94 -4.87 -6.03 -1.85
C THR A 94 -4.66 -7.50 -1.53
N TYR A 95 -3.44 -7.84 -1.13
CA TYR A 95 -3.07 -9.13 -0.60
C TYR A 95 -2.40 -8.92 0.75
N ILE A 96 -3.13 -9.20 1.85
CA ILE A 96 -2.64 -9.02 3.22
C ILE A 96 -2.25 -10.38 3.79
N ALA A 97 -0.95 -10.60 3.91
CA ALA A 97 -0.36 -11.79 4.47
C ALA A 97 -0.25 -11.72 6.01
N PRO A 98 -0.30 -12.87 6.71
CA PRO A 98 0.00 -12.92 8.13
C PRO A 98 1.51 -12.74 8.38
N GLY A 99 1.88 -12.29 9.59
CA GLY A 99 3.27 -12.24 9.99
C GLY A 99 3.87 -10.85 10.01
N THR A 100 5.20 -10.82 10.14
CA THR A 100 5.97 -9.61 10.46
C THR A 100 7.05 -9.30 9.43
N ASP A 101 7.12 -10.05 8.34
CA ASP A 101 8.09 -9.84 7.27
C ASP A 101 7.85 -8.52 6.54
N HIS A 102 8.79 -8.10 5.72
CA HIS A 102 8.72 -6.82 5.02
C HIS A 102 8.49 -6.97 3.52
N THR A 103 9.10 -7.96 2.89
CA THR A 103 8.98 -8.17 1.45
C THR A 103 8.85 -9.64 1.12
N ALA A 104 8.03 -9.98 0.12
CA ALA A 104 7.91 -11.35 -0.36
C ALA A 104 8.87 -11.67 -1.52
N LEU A 105 9.51 -10.66 -2.11
CA LEU A 105 10.33 -10.85 -3.32
C LEU A 105 11.78 -11.18 -3.04
N SER A 106 12.28 -10.90 -1.83
CA SER A 106 13.71 -10.99 -1.51
C SER A 106 14.23 -12.39 -1.24
N ASP A 107 13.36 -13.33 -0.84
CA ASP A 107 13.76 -14.63 -0.28
C ASP A 107 13.01 -15.85 -0.86
N GLY A 108 12.31 -15.65 -1.96
CA GLY A 108 11.52 -16.71 -2.58
C GLY A 108 10.14 -16.92 -1.97
N THR A 109 9.77 -16.21 -0.91
CA THR A 109 8.45 -16.26 -0.28
C THR A 109 7.34 -15.95 -1.27
N PHE A 110 7.61 -15.14 -2.28
CA PHE A 110 6.70 -14.86 -3.40
C PHE A 110 6.09 -16.13 -4.02
N TYR A 111 6.87 -17.21 -4.12
CA TYR A 111 6.41 -18.47 -4.75
C TYR A 111 5.70 -19.40 -3.79
N THR A 112 5.92 -19.25 -2.48
CA THR A 112 5.45 -20.20 -1.46
C THR A 112 4.36 -19.63 -0.56
N GLU A 113 4.26 -18.30 -0.44
CA GLU A 113 3.27 -17.65 0.41
C GLU A 113 1.86 -17.96 -0.04
N GLN A 114 1.02 -18.31 0.94
CA GLN A 114 -0.37 -18.64 0.71
C GLN A 114 -1.26 -18.10 1.83
N VAL A 115 -2.35 -17.43 1.45
CA VAL A 115 -3.37 -16.92 2.38
C VAL A 115 -4.74 -17.45 1.96
N ASN A 116 -5.42 -18.15 2.87
CA ASN A 116 -6.74 -18.75 2.63
C ASN A 116 -6.82 -19.61 1.35
N GLY A 117 -5.75 -20.32 1.01
CA GLY A 117 -5.68 -21.15 -0.19
C GLY A 117 -5.27 -20.43 -1.48
N GLN A 118 -5.13 -19.10 -1.47
CA GLN A 118 -4.64 -18.32 -2.62
C GLN A 118 -3.14 -18.09 -2.49
N ARG A 119 -2.35 -18.60 -3.44
CA ARG A 119 -0.91 -18.32 -3.50
C ARG A 119 -0.67 -16.91 -4.02
N LEU A 120 0.36 -16.23 -3.48
CA LEU A 120 0.73 -14.88 -3.90
C LEU A 120 1.11 -14.84 -5.38
N VAL A 121 1.93 -15.77 -5.85
CA VAL A 121 2.35 -15.83 -7.26
C VAL A 121 1.16 -15.99 -8.20
N ASP A 122 0.19 -16.82 -7.84
CA ASP A 122 -1.01 -17.05 -8.67
C ASP A 122 -1.91 -15.81 -8.67
N TRP A 123 -2.02 -15.12 -7.52
CA TRP A 123 -2.74 -13.86 -7.40
C TRP A 123 -2.13 -12.77 -8.29
N VAL A 124 -0.80 -12.60 -8.25
CA VAL A 124 -0.08 -11.63 -9.09
C VAL A 124 -0.19 -11.98 -10.57
N THR A 125 -0.08 -13.26 -10.93
CA THR A 125 -0.25 -13.71 -12.32
C THR A 125 -1.62 -13.33 -12.85
N ARG A 126 -2.70 -13.61 -12.09
CA ARG A 126 -4.07 -13.24 -12.47
C ARG A 126 -4.25 -11.72 -12.59
N LEU A 127 -3.61 -10.93 -11.72
CA LEU A 127 -3.61 -9.47 -11.80
C LEU A 127 -3.01 -8.98 -13.13
N ILE A 128 -1.84 -9.52 -13.51
CA ILE A 128 -1.15 -9.17 -14.75
C ILE A 128 -1.98 -9.58 -15.99
N GLU A 129 -2.59 -10.75 -15.93
CA GLU A 129 -3.42 -11.29 -17.01
C GLU A 129 -4.83 -10.68 -17.05
N ARG A 130 -5.15 -9.76 -16.15
CA ARG A 130 -6.47 -9.11 -16.02
C ARG A 130 -7.62 -10.12 -15.85
N GLN A 131 -7.36 -11.22 -15.19
CA GLN A 131 -8.39 -12.20 -14.84
C GLN A 131 -9.21 -11.72 -13.63
N PRO A 132 -10.43 -12.23 -13.44
CA PRO A 132 -11.25 -11.95 -12.25
C PRO A 132 -10.45 -12.25 -10.97
N LEU A 133 -10.33 -11.23 -10.10
CA LEU A 133 -9.51 -11.29 -8.93
C LEU A 133 -10.19 -10.52 -7.78
N HIS A 134 -9.93 -10.95 -6.55
CA HIS A 134 -10.46 -10.34 -5.34
C HIS A 134 -9.34 -10.07 -4.34
N ASP A 135 -9.64 -9.23 -3.38
CA ASP A 135 -8.78 -9.00 -2.23
C ASP A 135 -8.57 -10.30 -1.46
N VAL A 136 -7.34 -10.49 -1.00
CA VAL A 136 -6.94 -11.62 -0.17
C VAL A 136 -6.50 -11.09 1.19
N ARG A 137 -7.05 -11.66 2.26
CA ARG A 137 -6.75 -11.18 3.60
C ARG A 137 -6.64 -12.32 4.59
N CYS A 138 -5.61 -12.32 5.40
CA CYS A 138 -5.45 -13.27 6.50
C CYS A 138 -6.61 -13.15 7.50
N ARG A 139 -7.18 -14.29 7.92
CA ARG A 139 -8.21 -14.35 8.98
C ARG A 139 -7.58 -14.30 10.38
N LYS A 140 -6.45 -14.96 10.56
CA LYS A 140 -5.61 -14.93 11.76
C LYS A 140 -4.27 -14.32 11.37
N CYS A 141 -4.19 -12.98 11.39
CA CYS A 141 -3.02 -12.29 10.88
C CYS A 141 -1.83 -12.31 11.84
N ARG A 142 -2.04 -12.51 13.13
CA ARG A 142 -0.95 -12.78 14.08
C ARG A 142 -0.58 -14.25 13.97
N LEU A 143 0.66 -14.50 13.64
CA LEU A 143 1.26 -15.81 13.84
C LEU A 143 1.54 -15.95 15.34
N GLY A 144 1.02 -17.00 15.96
CA GLY A 144 1.16 -17.28 17.39
C GLY A 144 2.60 -17.49 17.83
#